data_4dad406388453c06b3f0726ca2a5185a
#
_entry.id   4dad406388453c06b3f0726ca2a5185a
#
_cell.length_a   1.000
_cell.length_b   1.000
_cell.length_c   1.000
_cell.angle_alpha   90.00
_cell.angle_beta   90.00
_cell.angle_gamma   90.00
#
_symmetry.space_group_name_H-M   'P 1'
#
loop_
_entity.id
_entity.type
_entity.pdbx_description
1 polymer ?
#
loop_
_entity_poly.entity_id
_entity_poly.type
_entity_poly.pdbx_seq_one_letter_code
_entity_poly.pdbx_strand_id
1 'polypeptide(L)'
;MKNEPWKSGPKELLLHGLEHISLDTDFDNRMGMILVDNSVELMLKTYLGLPKRITGLNGVTRKIYDDAIKSFPSLLDTIEKFANKKLIGIQLGEIEWYHRIRNQLYHDGNGITVEKEKAIAYSSIAKILFENLFNEKILDVRNQYELDDFLMLWADFNKLIIQQGPKIYSCKSWTELFSLSQKEEEKLNGIVEFRNRFIHEPNNINPELLTTRIKELNEIIFTIQKK
;
A
#
# COMPACT_ATOMS: atom_id res chain seq x y z
N MET A 1 -17.59 4.19 -11.35
CA MET A 1 -16.68 5.23 -10.80
C MET A 1 -16.47 6.30 -11.85
N LYS A 2 -16.55 7.59 -11.52
CA LYS A 2 -16.12 8.65 -12.45
C LYS A 2 -14.62 8.50 -12.64
N ASN A 3 -14.19 8.32 -13.89
CA ASN A 3 -12.77 8.29 -14.21
C ASN A 3 -12.22 9.71 -13.99
N GLU A 4 -11.35 9.88 -12.99
CA GLU A 4 -10.71 11.15 -12.64
C GLU A 4 -9.23 11.07 -13.04
N PRO A 5 -8.91 11.27 -14.32
CA PRO A 5 -7.61 10.97 -14.90
C PRO A 5 -6.44 11.76 -14.29
N TRP A 6 -6.74 12.90 -13.65
CA TRP A 6 -5.72 13.72 -12.98
C TRP A 6 -5.15 13.07 -11.71
N LYS A 7 -5.83 12.07 -11.14
CA LYS A 7 -5.33 11.34 -9.97
C LYS A 7 -4.42 10.17 -10.34
N SER A 8 -4.57 9.60 -11.55
CA SER A 8 -3.93 8.36 -11.93
C SER A 8 -2.41 8.45 -11.90
N GLY A 9 -1.82 9.50 -12.48
CA GLY A 9 -0.37 9.66 -12.52
C GLY A 9 0.28 9.72 -11.13
N PRO A 10 -0.15 10.62 -10.21
CA PRO A 10 0.36 10.62 -8.85
C PRO A 10 0.14 9.30 -8.12
N LYS A 11 -1.04 8.69 -8.30
CA LYS A 11 -1.40 7.41 -7.66
C LYS A 11 -0.49 6.28 -8.12
N GLU A 12 -0.26 6.15 -9.42
CA GLU A 12 0.61 5.12 -9.99
C GLU A 12 2.04 5.25 -9.47
N LEU A 13 2.60 6.46 -9.46
CA LEU A 13 3.94 6.70 -8.90
C LEU A 13 4.03 6.31 -7.43
N LEU A 14 2.99 6.65 -6.63
CA LEU A 14 2.97 6.29 -5.22
C LEU A 14 2.90 4.78 -5.02
N LEU A 15 2.02 4.09 -5.75
CA LEU A 15 1.89 2.63 -5.66
C LEU A 15 3.19 1.92 -6.03
N HIS A 16 3.85 2.30 -7.13
CA HIS A 16 5.16 1.74 -7.49
C HIS A 16 6.24 2.06 -6.46
N GLY A 17 6.21 3.26 -5.86
CA GLY A 17 7.10 3.59 -4.74
C GLY A 17 6.91 2.66 -3.54
N LEU A 18 5.65 2.36 -3.19
CA LEU A 18 5.32 1.42 -2.12
C LEU A 18 5.74 -0.03 -2.44
N GLU A 19 5.58 -0.46 -3.70
CA GLU A 19 6.06 -1.76 -4.18
C GLU A 19 7.57 -1.90 -3.95
N HIS A 20 8.36 -0.94 -4.40
CA HIS A 20 9.81 -0.96 -4.18
C HIS A 20 10.16 -1.00 -2.69
N ILE A 21 9.57 -0.14 -1.85
CA ILE A 21 9.84 -0.14 -0.41
C ILE A 21 9.55 -1.51 0.22
N SER A 22 8.57 -2.25 -0.30
CA SER A 22 8.20 -3.57 0.21
C SER A 22 9.25 -4.65 -0.07
N LEU A 23 10.06 -4.51 -1.13
CA LEU A 23 11.13 -5.45 -1.50
C LEU A 23 12.35 -5.38 -0.58
N ASP A 24 12.50 -4.29 0.18
CA ASP A 24 13.46 -4.12 1.27
C ASP A 24 14.94 -4.33 0.90
N THR A 25 15.32 -4.01 -0.32
CA THR A 25 16.73 -3.91 -0.70
C THR A 25 17.20 -2.46 -0.70
N ASP A 26 18.49 -2.22 -0.57
CA ASP A 26 19.08 -0.86 -0.64
C ASP A 26 18.71 -0.14 -1.94
N PHE A 27 18.67 -0.87 -3.05
CA PHE A 27 18.26 -0.34 -4.34
C PHE A 27 16.77 0.02 -4.34
N ASP A 28 15.93 -0.87 -3.83
CA ASP A 28 14.48 -0.68 -3.83
C ASP A 28 14.07 0.43 -2.86
N ASN A 29 14.70 0.55 -1.71
CA ASN A 29 14.45 1.66 -0.79
C ASN A 29 14.79 3.02 -1.43
N ARG A 30 15.87 3.10 -2.23
CA ARG A 30 16.21 4.30 -3.02
C ARG A 30 15.16 4.57 -4.10
N MET A 31 14.80 3.56 -4.88
CA MET A 31 13.78 3.70 -5.94
C MET A 31 12.44 4.10 -5.36
N GLY A 32 12.04 3.47 -4.26
CA GLY A 32 10.82 3.79 -3.54
C GLY A 32 10.79 5.24 -3.07
N MET A 33 11.87 5.73 -2.45
CA MET A 33 12.00 7.13 -2.03
C MET A 33 11.86 8.11 -3.21
N ILE A 34 12.52 7.83 -4.33
CA ILE A 34 12.46 8.66 -5.54
C ILE A 34 11.03 8.70 -6.10
N LEU A 35 10.38 7.55 -6.21
CA LEU A 35 9.02 7.45 -6.75
C LEU A 35 7.98 8.12 -5.84
N VAL A 36 8.11 7.95 -4.53
CA VAL A 36 7.24 8.61 -3.55
C VAL A 36 7.40 10.12 -3.65
N ASP A 37 8.63 10.65 -3.72
CA ASP A 37 8.87 12.10 -3.84
C ASP A 37 8.33 12.67 -5.17
N ASN A 38 8.56 11.98 -6.28
CA ASN A 38 7.99 12.35 -7.56
C ASN A 38 6.46 12.36 -7.54
N SER A 39 5.85 11.40 -6.83
CA SER A 39 4.40 11.37 -6.62
C SER A 39 3.94 12.58 -5.83
N VAL A 40 4.60 12.93 -4.71
CA VAL A 40 4.28 14.09 -3.88
C VAL A 40 4.36 15.39 -4.70
N GLU A 41 5.45 15.58 -5.42
CA GLU A 41 5.61 16.76 -6.28
C GLU A 41 4.49 16.84 -7.32
N LEU A 42 4.17 15.71 -7.97
CA LEU A 42 3.09 15.65 -8.96
C LEU A 42 1.70 15.86 -8.35
N MET A 43 1.43 15.35 -7.13
CA MET A 43 0.19 15.62 -6.39
C MET A 43 -0.03 17.12 -6.20
N LEU A 44 0.99 17.82 -5.69
CA LEU A 44 0.93 19.25 -5.39
C LEU A 44 0.71 20.07 -6.67
N LYS A 45 1.50 19.80 -7.73
CA LYS A 45 1.36 20.45 -9.04
C LYS A 45 -0.01 20.22 -9.64
N THR A 46 -0.46 18.97 -9.63
CA THR A 46 -1.77 18.61 -10.16
C THR A 46 -2.89 19.33 -9.42
N TYR A 47 -2.89 19.27 -8.09
CA TYR A 47 -3.96 19.86 -7.27
C TYR A 47 -4.07 21.37 -7.46
N LEU A 48 -2.94 22.10 -7.49
CA LEU A 48 -2.93 23.54 -7.74
C LEU A 48 -3.34 23.90 -9.18
N GLY A 49 -3.05 23.05 -10.16
CA GLY A 49 -3.39 23.25 -11.57
C GLY A 49 -4.84 22.90 -11.94
N LEU A 50 -5.56 22.18 -11.08
CA LEU A 50 -6.94 21.79 -11.33
C LEU A 50 -7.91 23.01 -11.27
N PRO A 51 -8.98 23.01 -12.08
CA PRO A 51 -9.99 24.06 -12.05
C PRO A 51 -10.63 24.23 -10.66
N LYS A 52 -10.94 25.48 -10.28
CA LYS A 52 -11.63 25.83 -9.03
C LYS A 52 -12.85 24.96 -8.74
N ARG A 53 -13.64 24.60 -9.76
CA ARG A 53 -14.85 23.76 -9.60
C ARG A 53 -14.53 22.31 -9.13
N ILE A 54 -13.28 21.88 -9.22
CA ILE A 54 -12.81 20.57 -8.74
C ILE A 54 -12.21 20.70 -7.35
N THR A 55 -11.31 21.68 -7.14
CA THR A 55 -10.56 21.85 -5.90
C THR A 55 -11.24 22.74 -4.87
N GLY A 56 -12.13 23.63 -5.33
CA GLY A 56 -12.70 24.71 -4.50
C GLY A 56 -11.71 25.85 -4.23
N LEU A 57 -10.47 25.80 -4.74
CA LEU A 57 -9.46 26.83 -4.48
C LEU A 57 -9.85 28.17 -5.12
N ASN A 58 -9.69 29.22 -4.34
CA ASN A 58 -9.90 30.60 -4.78
C ASN A 58 -8.56 31.30 -4.88
N GLY A 59 -8.39 32.11 -5.94
CA GLY A 59 -7.24 33.01 -6.06
C GLY A 59 -5.99 32.40 -6.69
N VAL A 60 -5.97 31.12 -7.02
CA VAL A 60 -4.87 30.50 -7.78
C VAL A 60 -5.06 30.89 -9.25
N THR A 61 -4.32 31.92 -9.69
CA THR A 61 -4.29 32.35 -11.10
C THR A 61 -3.25 31.54 -11.87
N ARG A 62 -3.32 31.57 -13.19
CA ARG A 62 -2.32 30.92 -14.05
C ARG A 62 -0.90 31.38 -13.72
N LYS A 63 -0.72 32.69 -13.51
CA LYS A 63 0.57 33.25 -13.14
C LYS A 63 1.09 32.71 -11.81
N ILE A 64 0.22 32.63 -10.78
CA ILE A 64 0.60 32.07 -9.46
C ILE A 64 1.01 30.59 -9.61
N TYR A 65 0.28 29.82 -10.41
CA TYR A 65 0.63 28.44 -10.68
C TYR A 65 1.99 28.33 -11.40
N ASP A 66 2.20 29.10 -12.47
CA ASP A 66 3.43 29.07 -13.27
C ASP A 66 4.65 29.53 -12.42
N ASP A 67 4.45 30.42 -11.45
CA ASP A 67 5.49 30.82 -10.49
C ASP A 67 5.73 29.70 -9.44
N ALA A 68 4.68 29.07 -8.93
CA ALA A 68 4.78 28.01 -7.94
C ALA A 68 5.60 26.79 -8.42
N ILE A 69 5.40 26.38 -9.67
CA ILE A 69 6.05 25.18 -10.22
C ILE A 69 7.51 25.36 -10.59
N LYS A 70 8.08 26.57 -10.44
CA LYS A 70 9.51 26.85 -10.73
C LYS A 70 10.46 26.20 -9.75
N SER A 71 10.03 26.01 -8.50
CA SER A 71 10.84 25.37 -7.46
C SER A 71 9.96 24.64 -6.47
N PHE A 72 10.51 23.61 -5.84
CA PHE A 72 9.76 22.84 -4.85
C PHE A 72 9.37 23.68 -3.61
N PRO A 73 10.25 24.54 -3.03
CA PRO A 73 9.85 25.45 -1.96
C PRO A 73 8.69 26.36 -2.35
N SER A 74 8.73 26.99 -3.55
CA SER A 74 7.62 27.84 -4.03
C SER A 74 6.32 27.07 -4.18
N LEU A 75 6.40 25.79 -4.54
CA LEU A 75 5.24 24.89 -4.63
C LEU A 75 4.65 24.64 -3.23
N LEU A 76 5.48 24.40 -2.23
CA LEU A 76 5.05 24.22 -0.83
C LEU A 76 4.42 25.50 -0.27
N ASP A 77 5.05 26.65 -0.45
CA ASP A 77 4.50 27.95 0.00
C ASP A 77 3.13 28.22 -0.62
N THR A 78 2.98 27.88 -1.89
CA THR A 78 1.73 28.09 -2.62
C THR A 78 0.63 27.17 -2.14
N ILE A 79 0.93 25.87 -1.91
CA ILE A 79 -0.06 24.93 -1.37
C ILE A 79 -0.47 25.31 0.05
N GLU A 80 0.47 25.75 0.89
CA GLU A 80 0.17 26.22 2.24
C GLU A 80 -0.77 27.43 2.20
N LYS A 81 -0.48 28.40 1.35
CA LYS A 81 -1.27 29.63 1.22
C LYS A 81 -2.68 29.38 0.75
N PHE A 82 -2.90 28.52 -0.24
CA PHE A 82 -4.19 28.39 -0.92
C PHE A 82 -4.96 27.12 -0.51
N ALA A 83 -4.31 26.09 0.00
CA ALA A 83 -4.89 24.80 0.32
C ALA A 83 -4.57 24.29 1.73
N ASN A 84 -4.26 25.16 2.70
CA ASN A 84 -3.88 24.81 4.08
C ASN A 84 -4.83 23.77 4.70
N LYS A 85 -6.14 23.89 4.46
CA LYS A 85 -7.14 22.92 4.95
C LYS A 85 -6.93 21.48 4.45
N LYS A 86 -6.14 21.30 3.42
CA LYS A 86 -5.76 19.99 2.85
C LYS A 86 -4.45 19.43 3.43
N LEU A 87 -3.82 20.17 4.34
CA LEU A 87 -2.57 19.78 4.98
C LEU A 87 -2.75 19.23 6.40
N ILE A 88 -3.99 18.81 6.75
CA ILE A 88 -4.28 18.25 8.07
C ILE A 88 -3.42 16.99 8.30
N GLY A 89 -2.66 16.97 9.41
CA GLY A 89 -1.75 15.87 9.75
C GLY A 89 -0.46 15.83 8.95
N ILE A 90 -0.11 16.91 8.22
CA ILE A 90 1.08 17.03 7.40
C ILE A 90 1.89 18.23 7.84
N GLN A 91 3.20 18.07 7.98
CA GLN A 91 4.16 19.15 8.18
C GLN A 91 4.96 19.33 6.89
N LEU A 92 4.83 20.49 6.26
CA LEU A 92 5.52 20.78 4.99
C LEU A 92 7.05 20.74 5.11
N GLY A 93 7.59 21.08 6.27
CA GLY A 93 9.02 20.95 6.55
C GLY A 93 9.52 19.51 6.46
N GLU A 94 8.70 18.51 6.81
CA GLU A 94 9.06 17.10 6.64
C GLU A 94 9.10 16.72 5.16
N ILE A 95 8.12 17.15 4.38
CA ILE A 95 8.08 16.95 2.92
C ILE A 95 9.32 17.58 2.28
N GLU A 96 9.66 18.83 2.65
CA GLU A 96 10.84 19.51 2.13
C GLU A 96 12.14 18.77 2.51
N TRP A 97 12.23 18.25 3.72
CA TRP A 97 13.37 17.48 4.18
C TRP A 97 13.56 16.19 3.38
N TYR A 98 12.49 15.42 3.14
CA TYR A 98 12.53 14.21 2.32
C TYR A 98 12.87 14.51 0.85
N HIS A 99 12.36 15.62 0.32
CA HIS A 99 12.72 16.08 -1.02
C HIS A 99 14.22 16.37 -1.15
N ARG A 100 14.86 16.94 -0.12
CA ARG A 100 16.32 17.15 -0.08
C ARG A 100 17.07 15.81 -0.06
N ILE A 101 16.61 14.83 0.71
CA ILE A 101 17.18 13.47 0.70
C ILE A 101 17.11 12.88 -0.71
N ARG A 102 15.95 12.95 -1.36
CA ARG A 102 15.78 12.44 -2.73
C ARG A 102 16.74 13.12 -3.71
N ASN A 103 16.93 14.44 -3.60
CA ASN A 103 17.86 15.16 -4.45
C ASN A 103 19.31 14.69 -4.26
N GLN A 104 19.72 14.40 -3.04
CA GLN A 104 21.03 13.81 -2.76
C GLN A 104 21.16 12.42 -3.41
N LEU A 105 20.15 11.57 -3.29
CA LEU A 105 20.14 10.24 -3.93
C LEU A 105 20.26 10.32 -5.44
N TYR A 106 19.67 11.33 -6.06
CA TYR A 106 19.64 11.50 -7.50
C TYR A 106 20.96 12.06 -8.05
N HIS A 107 21.56 13.02 -7.34
CA HIS A 107 22.75 13.74 -7.80
C HIS A 107 24.07 13.13 -7.33
N ASP A 108 24.10 12.60 -6.11
CA ASP A 108 25.32 12.07 -5.49
C ASP A 108 25.44 10.54 -5.62
N GLY A 109 24.58 9.94 -6.32
CA GLY A 109 24.17 8.60 -6.76
C GLY A 109 25.05 7.37 -6.52
N ASN A 110 26.32 7.50 -6.17
CA ASN A 110 27.19 6.34 -5.97
C ASN A 110 27.28 5.90 -4.52
N GLY A 111 26.46 4.89 -4.15
CA GLY A 111 26.59 4.23 -2.85
C GLY A 111 25.82 4.84 -1.70
N ILE A 112 24.99 5.87 -1.93
CA ILE A 112 24.10 6.40 -0.90
C ILE A 112 22.89 5.50 -0.79
N THR A 113 22.64 4.98 0.41
CA THR A 113 21.44 4.20 0.75
C THR A 113 20.41 5.07 1.47
N VAL A 114 19.15 4.66 1.43
CA VAL A 114 18.09 5.21 2.25
C VAL A 114 17.69 4.16 3.26
N GLU A 115 17.67 4.56 4.52
CA GLU A 115 17.11 3.71 5.57
C GLU A 115 15.62 3.43 5.25
N LYS A 116 15.24 2.17 5.34
CA LYS A 116 13.88 1.71 5.09
C LYS A 116 12.84 2.52 5.87
N GLU A 117 13.14 2.81 7.13
CA GLU A 117 12.27 3.56 8.03
C GLU A 117 11.95 4.96 7.50
N LYS A 118 12.92 5.62 6.86
CA LYS A 118 12.72 6.92 6.21
C LYS A 118 11.81 6.82 5.00
N ALA A 119 12.01 5.79 4.16
CA ALA A 119 11.16 5.55 3.01
C ALA A 119 9.71 5.23 3.42
N ILE A 120 9.52 4.40 4.45
CA ILE A 120 8.21 4.11 5.04
C ILE A 120 7.55 5.36 5.60
N ALA A 121 8.27 6.17 6.39
CA ALA A 121 7.72 7.39 6.98
C ALA A 121 7.27 8.37 5.90
N TYR A 122 8.09 8.59 4.87
CA TYR A 122 7.73 9.48 3.76
C TYR A 122 6.54 8.94 2.95
N SER A 123 6.50 7.65 2.70
CA SER A 123 5.36 7.03 2.03
C SER A 123 4.05 7.19 2.80
N SER A 124 4.10 7.16 4.13
CA SER A 124 2.95 7.40 5.00
C SER A 124 2.44 8.84 4.89
N ILE A 125 3.35 9.82 4.88
CA ILE A 125 3.01 11.23 4.65
C ILE A 125 2.38 11.40 3.26
N ALA A 126 2.96 10.78 2.23
CA ALA A 126 2.45 10.84 0.86
C ALA A 126 1.03 10.25 0.73
N LYS A 127 0.74 9.14 1.43
CA LYS A 127 -0.62 8.55 1.47
C LYS A 127 -1.63 9.51 2.10
N ILE A 128 -1.28 10.13 3.23
CA ILE A 128 -2.14 11.12 3.89
C ILE A 128 -2.36 12.33 2.97
N LEU A 129 -1.31 12.81 2.32
CA LEU A 129 -1.40 13.92 1.37
C LEU A 129 -2.34 13.59 0.20
N PHE A 130 -2.19 12.40 -0.39
CA PHE A 130 -3.04 11.95 -1.48
C PHE A 130 -4.52 11.90 -1.05
N GLU A 131 -4.82 11.29 0.10
CA GLU A 131 -6.18 11.22 0.65
C GLU A 131 -6.75 12.63 0.88
N ASN A 132 -5.96 13.52 1.48
CA ASN A 132 -6.40 14.89 1.76
C ASN A 132 -6.70 15.70 0.49
N LEU A 133 -5.85 15.57 -0.54
CA LEU A 133 -6.01 16.32 -1.79
C LEU A 133 -7.14 15.77 -2.65
N PHE A 134 -7.23 14.45 -2.79
CA PHE A 134 -8.09 13.81 -3.79
C PHE A 134 -9.30 13.06 -3.20
N ASN A 135 -9.45 13.04 -1.87
CA ASN A 135 -10.51 12.33 -1.14
C ASN A 135 -10.59 10.84 -1.52
N GLU A 136 -9.45 10.22 -1.73
CA GLU A 136 -9.32 8.79 -2.07
C GLU A 136 -8.18 8.18 -1.26
N LYS A 137 -8.45 7.08 -0.57
CA LYS A 137 -7.42 6.34 0.16
C LYS A 137 -6.55 5.53 -0.78
N ILE A 138 -5.24 5.58 -0.55
CA ILE A 138 -4.32 4.61 -1.11
C ILE A 138 -4.44 3.35 -0.25
N LEU A 139 -5.00 2.31 -0.84
CA LEU A 139 -4.93 0.98 -0.25
C LEU A 139 -3.48 0.53 -0.29
N ASP A 140 -2.97 0.09 0.85
CA ASP A 140 -1.59 -0.33 0.97
C ASP A 140 -1.33 -1.49 -0.02
N VAL A 141 -0.20 -1.45 -0.72
CA VAL A 141 0.26 -2.56 -1.56
C VAL A 141 0.38 -3.86 -0.73
N ARG A 142 0.57 -3.74 0.59
CA ARG A 142 0.48 -4.87 1.53
C ARG A 142 -0.79 -5.71 1.35
N ASN A 143 -1.91 -5.13 0.90
CA ASN A 143 -3.12 -5.90 0.64
C ASN A 143 -2.99 -6.82 -0.58
N GLN A 144 -2.12 -6.49 -1.51
CA GLN A 144 -1.84 -7.35 -2.66
C GLN A 144 -0.83 -8.45 -2.30
N TYR A 145 0.18 -8.11 -1.47
CA TYR A 145 1.11 -9.11 -0.91
C TYR A 145 0.42 -10.04 0.08
N GLU A 146 -0.46 -9.54 0.93
CA GLU A 146 -1.29 -10.37 1.81
C GLU A 146 -2.15 -11.35 1.02
N LEU A 147 -2.54 -11.01 -0.19
CA LEU A 147 -3.28 -11.88 -1.09
C LEU A 147 -2.41 -13.01 -1.64
N ASP A 148 -1.21 -12.66 -2.11
CA ASP A 148 -0.22 -13.63 -2.56
C ASP A 148 0.25 -14.49 -1.38
N ASP A 149 0.45 -13.89 -0.20
CA ASP A 149 0.78 -14.60 1.04
C ASP A 149 -0.31 -15.61 1.42
N PHE A 150 -1.59 -15.23 1.32
CA PHE A 150 -2.69 -16.16 1.56
C PHE A 150 -2.66 -17.34 0.59
N LEU A 151 -2.45 -17.10 -0.71
CA LEU A 151 -2.38 -18.16 -1.72
C LEU A 151 -1.16 -19.07 -1.54
N MET A 152 -0.02 -18.51 -1.14
CA MET A 152 1.17 -19.29 -0.83
C MET A 152 0.95 -20.18 0.40
N LEU A 153 0.41 -19.63 1.48
CA LEU A 153 0.04 -20.40 2.67
C LEU A 153 -1.01 -21.47 2.37
N TRP A 154 -1.99 -21.14 1.52
CA TRP A 154 -2.97 -22.12 1.06
C TRP A 154 -2.34 -23.25 0.27
N ALA A 155 -1.35 -22.94 -0.58
CA ALA A 155 -0.58 -23.95 -1.30
C ALA A 155 0.22 -24.86 -0.35
N ASP A 156 0.82 -24.29 0.69
CA ASP A 156 1.53 -25.06 1.71
C ASP A 156 0.58 -25.95 2.53
N PHE A 157 -0.59 -25.43 2.88
CA PHE A 157 -1.64 -26.24 3.49
C PHE A 157 -2.08 -27.42 2.59
N ASN A 158 -2.24 -27.18 1.29
CA ASN A 158 -2.57 -28.24 0.34
C ASN A 158 -1.48 -29.33 0.26
N LYS A 159 -0.19 -28.95 0.38
CA LYS A 159 0.92 -29.94 0.47
C LYS A 159 0.74 -30.84 1.69
N LEU A 160 0.35 -30.27 2.83
CA LEU A 160 0.08 -31.06 4.04
C LEU A 160 -1.10 -32.02 3.86
N ILE A 161 -2.15 -31.58 3.14
CA ILE A 161 -3.27 -32.48 2.78
C ILE A 161 -2.77 -33.64 1.92
N ILE A 162 -2.02 -33.35 0.86
CA ILE A 162 -1.49 -34.39 -0.07
C ILE A 162 -0.59 -35.39 0.68
N GLN A 163 0.20 -34.94 1.65
CA GLN A 163 1.06 -35.79 2.47
C GLN A 163 0.27 -36.83 3.31
N GLN A 164 -1.04 -36.59 3.57
CA GLN A 164 -1.88 -37.58 4.27
C GLN A 164 -2.20 -38.82 3.41
N GLY A 165 -1.92 -38.77 2.11
CA GLY A 165 -2.10 -39.91 1.20
C GLY A 165 -3.53 -40.46 1.20
N PRO A 166 -3.72 -41.81 1.22
CA PRO A 166 -5.04 -42.42 1.17
C PRO A 166 -5.98 -42.04 2.33
N LYS A 167 -5.46 -41.57 3.44
CA LYS A 167 -6.23 -41.13 4.62
C LYS A 167 -7.23 -40.03 4.27
N ILE A 168 -6.92 -39.19 3.24
CA ILE A 168 -7.81 -38.14 2.75
C ILE A 168 -9.19 -38.67 2.36
N TYR A 169 -9.24 -39.85 1.73
CA TYR A 169 -10.46 -40.45 1.23
C TYR A 169 -11.29 -41.15 2.31
N SER A 170 -10.71 -41.42 3.47
CA SER A 170 -11.39 -42.13 4.56
C SER A 170 -11.88 -41.19 5.68
N CYS A 171 -11.32 -40.00 5.80
CA CYS A 171 -11.69 -39.03 6.82
C CYS A 171 -12.90 -38.19 6.37
N LYS A 172 -13.85 -37.96 7.29
CA LYS A 172 -15.07 -37.16 7.04
C LYS A 172 -14.94 -35.70 7.47
N SER A 173 -13.89 -35.38 8.20
CA SER A 173 -13.66 -34.04 8.75
C SER A 173 -12.17 -33.71 8.83
N TRP A 174 -11.87 -32.41 8.97
CA TRP A 174 -10.50 -31.93 9.21
C TRP A 174 -9.98 -32.40 10.58
N THR A 175 -10.88 -32.51 11.57
CA THR A 175 -10.57 -33.09 12.88
C THR A 175 -10.03 -34.50 12.73
N GLU A 176 -10.67 -35.37 11.95
CA GLU A 176 -10.20 -36.74 11.73
C GLU A 176 -8.89 -36.77 10.93
N LEU A 177 -8.75 -35.91 9.92
CA LEU A 177 -7.56 -35.89 9.05
C LEU A 177 -6.30 -35.42 9.77
N PHE A 178 -6.40 -34.34 10.54
CA PHE A 178 -5.27 -33.66 11.16
C PHE A 178 -5.28 -33.67 12.69
N SER A 179 -6.26 -34.36 13.29
CA SER A 179 -6.45 -34.38 14.76
C SER A 179 -6.66 -32.98 15.35
N LEU A 180 -7.41 -32.12 14.65
CA LEU A 180 -7.71 -30.76 15.08
C LEU A 180 -8.79 -30.77 16.18
N SER A 181 -8.80 -29.70 16.99
CA SER A 181 -9.95 -29.42 17.87
C SER A 181 -11.13 -28.90 17.06
N GLN A 182 -12.33 -28.98 17.64
CA GLN A 182 -13.54 -28.44 17.01
C GLN A 182 -13.39 -26.95 16.64
N LYS A 183 -12.77 -26.16 17.51
CA LYS A 183 -12.51 -24.73 17.27
C LYS A 183 -11.57 -24.49 16.09
N GLU A 184 -10.54 -25.32 15.93
CA GLU A 184 -9.61 -25.24 14.80
C GLU A 184 -10.28 -25.69 13.51
N GLU A 185 -11.17 -26.68 13.54
CA GLU A 185 -11.98 -27.09 12.41
C GLU A 185 -12.95 -25.99 11.95
N GLU A 186 -13.61 -25.30 12.87
CA GLU A 186 -14.48 -24.15 12.55
C GLU A 186 -13.70 -23.02 11.88
N LYS A 187 -12.49 -22.69 12.39
CA LYS A 187 -11.60 -21.72 11.75
C LYS A 187 -11.23 -22.17 10.34
N LEU A 188 -10.84 -23.41 10.16
CA LEU A 188 -10.42 -23.95 8.86
C LEU A 188 -11.57 -23.94 7.84
N ASN A 189 -12.78 -24.29 8.26
CA ASN A 189 -13.97 -24.19 7.41
C ASN A 189 -14.22 -22.75 6.95
N GLY A 190 -14.10 -21.77 7.85
CA GLY A 190 -14.18 -20.36 7.50
C GLY A 190 -13.09 -19.88 6.54
N ILE A 191 -11.88 -20.45 6.61
CA ILE A 191 -10.79 -20.18 5.67
C ILE A 191 -11.10 -20.78 4.29
N VAL A 192 -11.62 -22.00 4.23
CA VAL A 192 -12.05 -22.68 2.99
C VAL A 192 -13.14 -21.87 2.28
N GLU A 193 -14.17 -21.43 3.02
CA GLU A 193 -15.23 -20.58 2.48
C GLU A 193 -14.69 -19.25 1.96
N PHE A 194 -13.80 -18.61 2.73
CA PHE A 194 -13.13 -17.37 2.33
C PHE A 194 -12.35 -17.55 1.03
N ARG A 195 -11.52 -18.60 0.93
CA ARG A 195 -10.76 -18.94 -0.27
C ARG A 195 -11.66 -19.16 -1.48
N ASN A 196 -12.76 -19.88 -1.32
CA ASN A 196 -13.69 -20.16 -2.41
C ASN A 196 -14.37 -18.87 -2.90
N ARG A 197 -14.81 -18.01 -1.98
CA ARG A 197 -15.36 -16.68 -2.32
C ARG A 197 -14.32 -15.80 -3.01
N PHE A 198 -13.10 -15.83 -2.53
CA PHE A 198 -11.98 -15.06 -3.06
C PHE A 198 -11.71 -15.34 -4.55
N ILE A 199 -11.72 -16.62 -4.96
CA ILE A 199 -11.46 -16.99 -6.35
C ILE A 199 -12.57 -16.51 -7.28
N HIS A 200 -13.82 -16.51 -6.82
CA HIS A 200 -14.96 -16.10 -7.63
C HIS A 200 -15.22 -14.59 -7.63
N GLU A 201 -14.84 -13.89 -6.57
CA GLU A 201 -15.10 -12.45 -6.38
C GLU A 201 -13.87 -11.70 -5.82
N PRO A 202 -12.73 -11.65 -6.53
CA PRO A 202 -11.48 -11.08 -6.01
C PRO A 202 -11.57 -9.59 -5.68
N ASN A 203 -12.50 -8.87 -6.31
CA ASN A 203 -12.67 -7.42 -6.11
C ASN A 203 -13.47 -7.03 -4.84
N ASN A 204 -14.04 -8.02 -4.13
CA ASN A 204 -14.91 -7.80 -2.96
C ASN A 204 -14.29 -8.30 -1.65
N ILE A 205 -12.97 -8.29 -1.54
CA ILE A 205 -12.27 -8.78 -0.34
C ILE A 205 -12.15 -7.67 0.69
N ASN A 206 -12.56 -7.99 1.92
CA ASN A 206 -12.29 -7.15 3.08
C ASN A 206 -10.84 -7.40 3.55
N PRO A 207 -9.96 -6.35 3.56
CA PRO A 207 -8.56 -6.49 3.95
C PRO A 207 -8.35 -6.98 5.39
N GLU A 208 -9.21 -6.57 6.33
CA GLU A 208 -9.13 -7.00 7.73
C GLU A 208 -9.45 -8.50 7.85
N LEU A 209 -10.43 -8.96 7.07
CA LEU A 209 -10.79 -10.38 7.02
C LEU A 209 -9.66 -11.20 6.40
N LEU A 210 -9.02 -10.71 5.34
CA LEU A 210 -7.86 -11.36 4.71
C LEU A 210 -6.72 -11.52 5.71
N THR A 211 -6.33 -10.45 6.40
CA THR A 211 -5.29 -10.48 7.45
C THR A 211 -5.63 -11.49 8.55
N THR A 212 -6.89 -11.55 8.95
CA THR A 212 -7.37 -12.50 9.96
C THR A 212 -7.23 -13.94 9.46
N ARG A 213 -7.64 -14.22 8.22
CA ARG A 213 -7.56 -15.56 7.62
C ARG A 213 -6.13 -16.04 7.39
N ILE A 214 -5.20 -15.13 7.07
CA ILE A 214 -3.76 -15.44 6.98
C ILE A 214 -3.22 -15.90 8.34
N LYS A 215 -3.52 -15.15 9.41
CA LYS A 215 -3.09 -15.52 10.77
C LYS A 215 -3.67 -16.86 11.20
N GLU A 216 -4.96 -17.08 11.00
CA GLU A 216 -5.64 -18.33 11.34
C GLU A 216 -5.06 -19.53 10.58
N LEU A 217 -4.78 -19.37 9.28
CA LEU A 217 -4.19 -20.43 8.46
C LEU A 217 -2.76 -20.76 8.90
N ASN A 218 -1.93 -19.76 9.22
CA ASN A 218 -0.61 -19.96 9.80
C ASN A 218 -0.67 -20.75 11.10
N GLU A 219 -1.58 -20.39 12.01
CA GLU A 219 -1.76 -21.11 13.29
C GLU A 219 -2.12 -22.57 13.05
N ILE A 220 -2.99 -22.86 12.09
CA ILE A 220 -3.44 -24.22 11.75
C ILE A 220 -2.29 -25.03 11.13
N ILE A 221 -1.56 -24.46 10.16
CA ILE A 221 -0.39 -25.10 9.55
C ILE A 221 0.63 -25.48 10.62
N PHE A 222 0.95 -24.53 11.51
CA PHE A 222 1.87 -24.78 12.60
C PHE A 222 1.41 -25.89 13.56
N THR A 223 0.12 -25.92 13.86
CA THR A 223 -0.47 -26.98 14.70
C THR A 223 -0.38 -28.36 14.03
N ILE A 224 -0.62 -28.44 12.73
CA ILE A 224 -0.53 -29.69 11.95
C ILE A 224 0.92 -30.18 11.87
N GLN A 225 1.88 -29.28 11.65
CA GLN A 225 3.31 -29.64 11.54
C GLN A 225 3.96 -30.09 12.85
N LYS A 226 3.36 -29.76 13.98
CA LYS A 226 3.84 -30.19 15.31
C LYS A 226 3.33 -31.57 15.75
N LYS A 227 2.39 -32.14 15.03
CA LYS A 227 1.79 -33.45 15.33
C LYS A 227 2.40 -34.54 14.47
#